data_72656eb79ff569e80666984cfe208b8a
#
_entry.id   72656eb79ff569e80666984cfe208b8a
#
_cell.length_a   1.000
_cell.length_b   1.000
_cell.length_c   1.000
_cell.angle_alpha   90.00
_cell.angle_beta   90.00
_cell.angle_gamma   90.00
#
_symmetry.space_group_name_H-M   'P 1'
#
loop_
_entity.id
_entity.type
_entity.pdbx_description
1 polymer ?
#
loop_
_entity_poly.entity_id
_entity_poly.type
_entity_poly.pdbx_seq_one_letter_code
_entity_poly.pdbx_strand_id
1 'polypeptide(L)'
;MEVLHQTNIVIHVLTGTIALLLGLIALVSIKGGLLHNKTGRYFLFLIAIVIATGLIGVFVFARNTFLLVITVLSGYMAFSGYRTLQLKSNVSKNIDIIMAVTSLLVLAYFLYYFKSIGMIWSPIIIYSTVAALLVVIIYDLLKF
;
A
#
# COMPACT_ATOMS: atom_id res chain seq x y z
N MET A 1 -17.94 -11.24 -17.66
CA MET A 1 -17.03 -10.16 -17.24
C MET A 1 -17.63 -9.34 -16.09
N GLU A 2 -18.90 -8.94 -16.16
CA GLU A 2 -19.56 -8.12 -15.13
C GLU A 2 -19.63 -8.80 -13.76
N VAL A 3 -20.04 -10.06 -13.70
CA VAL A 3 -20.11 -10.84 -12.45
C VAL A 3 -18.73 -10.97 -11.79
N LEU A 4 -17.68 -11.25 -12.56
CA LEU A 4 -16.31 -11.33 -12.03
C LEU A 4 -15.83 -10.00 -11.48
N HIS A 5 -16.19 -8.90 -12.15
CA HIS A 5 -15.86 -7.56 -11.67
C HIS A 5 -16.57 -7.22 -10.37
N GLN A 6 -17.88 -7.49 -10.28
CA GLN A 6 -18.65 -7.29 -9.04
C GLN A 6 -18.10 -8.14 -7.90
N THR A 7 -17.77 -9.41 -8.17
CA THR A 7 -17.15 -10.30 -7.17
C THR A 7 -15.80 -9.74 -6.68
N ASN A 8 -14.95 -9.24 -7.59
CA ASN A 8 -13.68 -8.60 -7.21
C ASN A 8 -13.89 -7.38 -6.31
N ILE A 9 -14.87 -6.53 -6.61
CA ILE A 9 -15.22 -5.36 -5.78
C ILE A 9 -15.69 -5.81 -4.40
N VAL A 10 -16.59 -6.80 -4.31
CA VAL A 10 -17.11 -7.29 -3.03
C VAL A 10 -15.97 -7.85 -2.17
N ILE A 11 -15.09 -8.67 -2.74
CA ILE A 11 -13.92 -9.20 -2.01
C ILE A 11 -13.03 -8.05 -1.54
N HIS A 12 -12.73 -7.08 -2.41
CA HIS A 12 -11.90 -5.92 -2.09
C HIS A 12 -12.47 -5.11 -0.92
N VAL A 13 -13.75 -4.78 -0.98
CA VAL A 13 -14.42 -3.97 0.04
C VAL A 13 -14.52 -4.72 1.37
N LEU A 14 -14.94 -5.99 1.37
CA LEU A 14 -15.04 -6.79 2.58
C LEU A 14 -13.68 -6.98 3.26
N THR A 15 -12.67 -7.40 2.49
CA THR A 15 -11.31 -7.59 3.05
C THR A 15 -10.70 -6.28 3.51
N GLY A 16 -10.92 -5.18 2.77
CA GLY A 16 -10.46 -3.85 3.14
C GLY A 16 -11.10 -3.34 4.43
N THR A 17 -12.40 -3.53 4.59
CA THR A 17 -13.11 -3.15 5.82
C THR A 17 -12.60 -3.92 7.03
N ILE A 18 -12.45 -5.24 6.91
CA ILE A 18 -11.91 -6.07 8.01
C ILE A 18 -10.46 -5.68 8.30
N ALA A 19 -9.64 -5.45 7.26
CA ALA A 19 -8.27 -4.99 7.43
C ALA A 19 -8.21 -3.66 8.20
N LEU A 20 -9.06 -2.69 7.84
CA LEU A 20 -9.13 -1.39 8.53
C LEU A 20 -9.44 -1.57 10.01
N LEU A 21 -10.44 -2.38 10.36
CA LEU A 21 -10.81 -2.65 11.77
C LEU A 21 -9.66 -3.31 12.52
N LEU A 22 -9.00 -4.32 11.95
CA LEU A 22 -7.86 -4.99 12.58
C LEU A 22 -6.66 -4.05 12.71
N GLY A 23 -6.42 -3.18 11.72
CA GLY A 23 -5.40 -2.15 11.77
C GLY A 23 -5.63 -1.15 12.89
N LEU A 24 -6.86 -0.69 13.09
CA LEU A 24 -7.23 0.19 14.20
C LEU A 24 -7.02 -0.50 15.56
N ILE A 25 -7.43 -1.77 15.70
CA ILE A 25 -7.20 -2.54 16.93
C ILE A 25 -5.70 -2.69 17.18
N ALA A 26 -4.91 -2.99 16.15
CA ALA A 26 -3.46 -3.08 16.28
C ALA A 26 -2.85 -1.73 16.69
N LEU A 27 -3.34 -0.62 16.14
CA LEU A 27 -2.82 0.72 16.42
C LEU A 27 -3.02 1.13 17.89
N VAL A 28 -4.19 0.82 18.47
CA VAL A 28 -4.53 1.20 19.86
C VAL A 28 -4.07 0.18 20.89
N SER A 29 -3.63 -1.02 20.47
CA SER A 29 -3.16 -2.07 21.38
C SER A 29 -1.70 -1.85 21.79
N ILE A 30 -1.32 -2.42 22.96
CA ILE A 30 0.04 -2.32 23.48
C ILE A 30 1.02 -2.96 22.48
N LYS A 31 1.97 -2.14 22.00
CA LYS A 31 2.99 -2.55 21.02
C LYS A 31 3.78 -3.76 21.55
N GLY A 32 3.91 -4.81 20.72
CA GLY A 32 4.57 -6.04 21.09
C GLY A 32 3.71 -7.02 21.88
N GLY A 33 2.51 -6.62 22.34
CA GLY A 33 1.57 -7.51 23.03
C GLY A 33 0.96 -8.56 22.11
N LEU A 34 0.36 -9.59 22.69
CA LEU A 34 -0.27 -10.70 21.94
C LEU A 34 -1.35 -10.20 20.97
N LEU A 35 -2.20 -9.25 21.42
CA LEU A 35 -3.27 -8.69 20.60
C LEU A 35 -2.69 -7.90 19.42
N HIS A 36 -1.71 -7.02 19.67
CA HIS A 36 -1.04 -6.24 18.63
C HIS A 36 -0.42 -7.15 17.55
N ASN A 37 0.33 -8.15 17.97
CA ASN A 37 1.00 -9.06 17.04
C ASN A 37 0.01 -9.90 16.24
N LYS A 38 -1.07 -10.38 16.86
CA LYS A 38 -2.09 -11.20 16.21
C LYS A 38 -2.89 -10.38 15.20
N THR A 39 -3.43 -9.24 15.61
CA THR A 39 -4.22 -8.36 14.73
C THR A 39 -3.35 -7.78 13.62
N GLY A 40 -2.09 -7.41 13.88
CA GLY A 40 -1.15 -6.94 12.89
C GLY A 40 -0.84 -7.97 11.80
N ARG A 41 -0.70 -9.25 12.15
CA ARG A 41 -0.50 -10.32 11.15
C ARG A 41 -1.73 -10.50 10.25
N TYR A 42 -2.93 -10.54 10.84
CA TYR A 42 -4.16 -10.63 10.05
C TYR A 42 -4.38 -9.40 9.17
N PHE A 43 -4.07 -8.21 9.69
CA PHE A 43 -4.08 -6.97 8.91
C PHE A 43 -3.18 -7.09 7.66
N LEU A 44 -1.91 -7.53 7.83
CA LEU A 44 -0.98 -7.67 6.70
C LEU A 44 -1.46 -8.71 5.68
N PHE A 45 -2.04 -9.82 6.13
CA PHE A 45 -2.61 -10.82 5.24
C PHE A 45 -3.78 -10.26 4.42
N LEU A 46 -4.71 -9.56 5.07
CA LEU A 46 -5.86 -8.97 4.39
C LEU A 46 -5.45 -7.82 3.44
N ILE A 47 -4.48 -7.01 3.82
CA ILE A 47 -3.93 -5.97 2.93
C ILE A 47 -3.31 -6.58 1.67
N ALA A 48 -2.65 -7.74 1.76
CA ALA A 48 -2.16 -8.43 0.58
C ALA A 48 -3.30 -8.81 -0.39
N ILE A 49 -4.44 -9.26 0.13
CA ILE A 49 -5.64 -9.53 -0.68
C ILE A 49 -6.21 -8.24 -1.28
N VAL A 50 -6.28 -7.16 -0.51
CA VAL A 50 -6.73 -5.84 -0.98
C VAL A 50 -5.84 -5.34 -2.13
N ILE A 51 -4.52 -5.47 -2.01
CA ILE A 51 -3.56 -5.12 -3.06
C ILE A 51 -3.79 -5.97 -4.30
N ALA A 52 -3.90 -7.29 -4.15
CA ALA A 52 -4.13 -8.21 -5.27
C ALA A 52 -5.43 -7.90 -6.02
N THR A 53 -6.54 -7.70 -5.29
CA THR A 53 -7.83 -7.33 -5.88
C THR A 53 -7.81 -5.94 -6.51
N GLY A 54 -7.05 -4.99 -5.94
CA GLY A 54 -6.81 -3.67 -6.53
C GLY A 54 -6.06 -3.76 -7.86
N LEU A 55 -4.98 -4.55 -7.93
CA LEU A 55 -4.23 -4.80 -9.17
C LEU A 55 -5.11 -5.47 -10.23
N ILE A 56 -5.91 -6.48 -9.86
CA ILE A 56 -6.88 -7.11 -10.77
C ILE A 56 -7.87 -6.05 -11.28
N GLY A 57 -8.36 -5.18 -10.40
CA GLY A 57 -9.27 -4.07 -10.76
C GLY A 57 -8.68 -3.15 -11.83
N VAL A 58 -7.38 -2.82 -11.70
CA VAL A 58 -6.71 -1.94 -12.66
C VAL A 58 -6.37 -2.65 -13.97
N PHE A 59 -5.74 -3.82 -13.91
CA PHE A 59 -5.20 -4.46 -15.11
C PHE A 59 -6.21 -5.31 -15.88
N VAL A 60 -7.16 -5.96 -15.20
CA VAL A 60 -8.14 -6.84 -15.85
C VAL A 60 -9.41 -6.07 -16.22
N PHE A 61 -9.85 -5.14 -15.35
CA PHE A 61 -11.09 -4.40 -15.54
C PHE A 61 -10.87 -2.97 -16.03
N ALA A 62 -9.64 -2.61 -16.46
CA ALA A 62 -9.26 -1.31 -17.01
C ALA A 62 -9.76 -0.12 -16.16
N ARG A 63 -9.68 -0.26 -14.84
CA ARG A 63 -10.07 0.80 -13.90
C ARG A 63 -8.99 1.88 -13.83
N ASN A 64 -9.38 2.96 -13.25
CA ASN A 64 -8.65 4.21 -13.15
C ASN A 64 -7.18 4.03 -12.70
N THR A 65 -6.27 4.59 -13.46
CA THR A 65 -4.83 4.57 -13.19
C THR A 65 -4.46 5.17 -11.82
N PHE A 66 -5.29 6.07 -11.27
CA PHE A 66 -5.09 6.62 -9.93
C PHE A 66 -5.16 5.53 -8.84
N LEU A 67 -6.01 4.51 -9.00
CA LEU A 67 -6.08 3.38 -8.07
C LEU A 67 -4.76 2.61 -8.01
N LEU A 68 -3.98 2.61 -9.09
CA LEU A 68 -2.66 1.98 -9.10
C LEU A 68 -1.68 2.71 -8.17
N VAL A 69 -1.72 4.05 -8.11
CA VAL A 69 -0.88 4.83 -7.18
C VAL A 69 -1.19 4.49 -5.73
N ILE A 70 -2.49 4.43 -5.38
CA ILE A 70 -2.93 4.04 -4.02
C ILE A 70 -2.51 2.60 -3.72
N THR A 71 -2.61 1.70 -4.70
CA THR A 71 -2.21 0.30 -4.55
C THR A 71 -0.70 0.17 -4.31
N VAL A 72 0.13 0.94 -5.05
CA VAL A 72 1.59 0.97 -4.86
C VAL A 72 1.94 1.54 -3.49
N LEU A 73 1.30 2.64 -3.07
CA LEU A 73 1.47 3.21 -1.73
C LEU A 73 1.14 2.17 -0.64
N SER A 74 -0.03 1.54 -0.74
CA SER A 74 -0.46 0.51 0.23
C SER A 74 0.48 -0.69 0.23
N GLY A 75 0.96 -1.11 -0.95
CA GLY A 75 1.92 -2.20 -1.11
C GLY A 75 3.27 -1.90 -0.46
N TYR A 76 3.79 -0.71 -0.67
CA TYR A 76 5.04 -0.28 -0.04
C TYR A 76 4.90 -0.20 1.48
N MET A 77 3.82 0.42 1.99
CA MET A 77 3.57 0.50 3.43
C MET A 77 3.40 -0.88 4.09
N ALA A 78 2.71 -1.81 3.43
CA ALA A 78 2.56 -3.18 3.91
C ALA A 78 3.91 -3.92 3.92
N PHE A 79 4.74 -3.74 2.89
CA PHE A 79 6.09 -4.30 2.83
C PHE A 79 6.98 -3.74 3.94
N SER A 80 7.02 -2.42 4.12
CA SER A 80 7.80 -1.75 5.17
C SER A 80 7.37 -2.22 6.56
N GLY A 81 6.05 -2.30 6.82
CA GLY A 81 5.50 -2.84 8.06
C GLY A 81 5.89 -4.29 8.32
N TYR A 82 5.81 -5.16 7.31
CA TYR A 82 6.24 -6.55 7.39
C TYR A 82 7.74 -6.69 7.70
N ARG A 83 8.57 -5.90 7.00
CA ARG A 83 10.03 -5.87 7.23
C ARG A 83 10.37 -5.44 8.63
N THR A 84 9.73 -4.42 9.16
CA THR A 84 9.91 -3.95 10.54
C THR A 84 9.64 -5.06 11.57
N LEU A 85 8.65 -5.94 11.32
CA LEU A 85 8.37 -7.09 12.19
C LEU A 85 9.44 -8.19 12.11
N GLN A 86 10.12 -8.32 10.98
CA GLN A 86 11.14 -9.37 10.77
C GLN A 86 12.55 -8.94 11.19
N LEU A 87 12.82 -7.65 11.23
CA LEU A 87 14.14 -7.14 11.57
C LEU A 87 14.38 -7.24 13.09
N LYS A 88 15.19 -8.21 13.49
CA LYS A 88 15.77 -8.28 14.85
C LYS A 88 16.93 -7.29 15.04
N SER A 89 17.50 -6.77 13.98
CA SER A 89 18.56 -5.76 13.95
C SER A 89 18.26 -4.74 12.84
N ASN A 90 18.56 -3.47 13.07
CA ASN A 90 18.36 -2.38 12.11
C ASN A 90 19.38 -2.46 10.95
N VAL A 91 19.50 -3.60 10.30
CA VAL A 91 20.38 -3.79 9.15
C VAL A 91 19.53 -3.81 7.89
N SER A 92 19.70 -2.79 7.07
CA SER A 92 19.12 -2.73 5.72
C SER A 92 19.62 -3.90 4.88
N LYS A 93 18.70 -4.54 4.18
CA LYS A 93 19.03 -5.51 3.15
C LYS A 93 18.85 -4.89 1.77
N ASN A 94 19.57 -5.41 0.78
CA ASN A 94 19.44 -4.95 -0.61
C ASN A 94 17.97 -4.90 -1.08
N ILE A 95 17.12 -5.80 -0.57
CA ILE A 95 15.70 -5.81 -0.93
C ILE A 95 14.97 -4.54 -0.47
N ASP A 96 15.34 -3.94 0.66
CA ASP A 96 14.70 -2.73 1.18
C ASP A 96 15.02 -1.54 0.26
N ILE A 97 16.28 -1.45 -0.18
CA ILE A 97 16.72 -0.44 -1.14
C ILE A 97 16.05 -0.64 -2.50
N ILE A 98 16.00 -1.88 -3.00
CA ILE A 98 15.34 -2.20 -4.27
C ILE A 98 13.87 -1.80 -4.24
N MET A 99 13.16 -2.14 -3.16
CA MET A 99 11.74 -1.78 -3.01
C MET A 99 11.53 -0.28 -2.93
N ALA A 100 12.37 0.44 -2.20
CA ALA A 100 12.33 1.90 -2.11
C ALA A 100 12.57 2.55 -3.48
N VAL A 101 13.63 2.15 -4.18
CA VAL A 101 13.98 2.68 -5.51
C VAL A 101 12.87 2.36 -6.53
N THR A 102 12.36 1.12 -6.54
CA THR A 102 11.27 0.73 -7.43
C THR A 102 10.02 1.58 -7.19
N SER A 103 9.66 1.80 -5.92
CA SER A 103 8.52 2.63 -5.55
C SER A 103 8.70 4.09 -5.98
N LEU A 104 9.92 4.65 -5.87
CA LEU A 104 10.24 5.98 -6.35
C LEU A 104 10.15 6.10 -7.87
N LEU A 105 10.64 5.10 -8.62
CA LEU A 105 10.55 5.08 -10.08
C LEU A 105 9.09 5.01 -10.55
N VAL A 106 8.28 4.15 -9.93
CA VAL A 106 6.84 4.06 -10.20
C VAL A 106 6.16 5.38 -9.90
N LEU A 107 6.49 6.03 -8.79
CA LEU A 107 5.95 7.33 -8.41
C LEU A 107 6.29 8.42 -9.43
N ALA A 108 7.57 8.50 -9.86
CA ALA A 108 8.02 9.45 -10.88
C ALA A 108 7.29 9.23 -12.22
N TYR A 109 7.13 7.96 -12.63
CA TYR A 109 6.35 7.60 -13.81
C TYR A 109 4.90 8.08 -13.71
N PHE A 110 4.23 7.90 -12.56
CA PHE A 110 2.87 8.35 -12.38
C PHE A 110 2.72 9.87 -12.40
N LEU A 111 3.63 10.59 -11.77
CA LEU A 111 3.63 12.06 -11.82
C LEU A 111 3.77 12.57 -13.27
N TYR A 112 4.70 11.98 -14.03
CA TYR A 112 4.86 12.28 -15.44
C TYR A 112 3.58 11.98 -16.24
N TYR A 113 3.00 10.79 -16.04
CA TYR A 113 1.79 10.35 -16.71
C TYR A 113 0.61 11.28 -16.41
N PHE A 114 0.35 11.60 -15.14
CA PHE A 114 -0.76 12.50 -14.77
C PHE A 114 -0.57 13.92 -15.30
N LYS A 115 0.67 14.39 -15.35
CA LYS A 115 0.96 15.69 -15.98
C LYS A 115 0.68 15.67 -17.49
N SER A 116 1.00 14.57 -18.17
CA SER A 116 0.81 14.43 -19.61
C SER A 116 -0.67 14.36 -20.04
N ILE A 117 -1.54 13.76 -19.22
CA ILE A 117 -2.98 13.64 -19.50
C ILE A 117 -3.82 14.80 -18.97
N GLY A 118 -3.19 15.86 -18.42
CA GLY A 118 -3.88 17.06 -17.95
C GLY A 118 -4.50 16.97 -16.56
N MET A 119 -4.00 16.11 -15.66
CA MET A 119 -4.44 15.97 -14.26
C MET A 119 -5.96 15.85 -14.10
N ILE A 120 -6.56 14.78 -14.62
CA ILE A 120 -8.00 14.49 -14.54
C ILE A 120 -8.52 14.45 -13.10
N TRP A 121 -7.64 14.16 -12.13
CA TRP A 121 -7.94 14.12 -10.70
C TRP A 121 -7.50 15.40 -10.00
N SER A 122 -8.12 15.68 -8.85
CA SER A 122 -7.74 16.83 -8.03
C SER A 122 -6.23 16.79 -7.73
N PRO A 123 -5.48 17.85 -8.11
CA PRO A 123 -4.03 17.91 -7.86
C PRO A 123 -3.68 17.73 -6.39
N ILE A 124 -4.54 18.20 -5.47
CA ILE A 124 -4.35 18.07 -4.02
C ILE A 124 -4.29 16.60 -3.62
N ILE A 125 -5.18 15.76 -4.15
CA ILE A 125 -5.22 14.33 -3.82
C ILE A 125 -3.98 13.63 -4.37
N ILE A 126 -3.57 13.93 -5.60
CA ILE A 126 -2.38 13.34 -6.22
C ILE A 126 -1.15 13.72 -5.42
N TYR A 127 -0.93 15.02 -5.16
CA TYR A 127 0.27 15.48 -4.45
C TYR A 127 0.30 15.03 -2.99
N SER A 128 -0.83 14.96 -2.27
CA SER A 128 -0.87 14.46 -0.91
C SER A 128 -0.52 12.96 -0.83
N THR A 129 -1.01 12.15 -1.77
CA THR A 129 -0.68 10.71 -1.86
C THR A 129 0.80 10.50 -2.17
N VAL A 130 1.34 11.28 -3.11
CA VAL A 130 2.76 11.28 -3.46
C VAL A 130 3.62 11.70 -2.26
N ALA A 131 3.24 12.78 -1.57
CA ALA A 131 3.96 13.27 -0.40
C ALA A 131 3.96 12.21 0.73
N ALA A 132 2.82 11.56 0.98
CA ALA A 132 2.73 10.49 1.97
C ALA A 132 3.70 9.33 1.65
N LEU A 133 3.74 8.89 0.39
CA LEU A 133 4.67 7.82 -0.04
C LEU A 133 6.13 8.26 0.12
N LEU A 134 6.48 9.48 -0.30
CA LEU A 134 7.84 10.01 -0.14
C LEU A 134 8.27 10.07 1.31
N VAL A 135 7.41 10.54 2.21
CA VAL A 135 7.70 10.59 3.65
C VAL A 135 8.01 9.21 4.20
N VAL A 136 7.22 8.19 3.85
CA VAL A 136 7.45 6.81 4.32
C VAL A 136 8.76 6.26 3.75
N ILE A 137 9.04 6.44 2.45
CA ILE A 137 10.27 5.96 1.82
C ILE A 137 11.50 6.63 2.44
N ILE A 138 11.47 7.95 2.61
CA ILE A 138 12.59 8.70 3.22
C ILE A 138 12.80 8.25 4.65
N TYR A 139 11.73 8.08 5.43
CA TYR A 139 11.82 7.60 6.81
C TYR A 139 12.47 6.21 6.88
N ASP A 140 12.07 5.29 6.00
CA ASP A 140 12.64 3.94 5.95
C ASP A 140 14.12 3.97 5.54
N LEU A 141 14.50 4.79 4.55
CA LEU A 141 15.90 4.94 4.12
C LEU A 141 16.79 5.59 5.18
N LEU A 142 16.24 6.50 6.01
CA LEU A 142 17.00 7.11 7.12
C LEU A 142 17.13 6.19 8.33
N LYS A 143 16.21 5.24 8.49
CA LYS A 143 16.21 4.30 9.61
C LYS A 143 17.17 3.13 9.38
N PHE A 144 17.50 2.85 8.14
CA PHE A 144 18.38 1.77 7.71
C PHE A 144 19.77 2.33 7.35
#